data_d6837d0c02eaf1c8264bceb14dff1456
#
_entry.id   d6837d0c02eaf1c8264bceb14dff1456
#
_cell.length_a   1.000
_cell.length_b   1.000
_cell.length_c   1.000
_cell.angle_alpha   90.00
_cell.angle_beta   90.00
_cell.angle_gamma   90.00
#
_symmetry.space_group_name_H-M   'P 1'
#
loop_
_entity.id
_entity.type
_entity.pdbx_description
1 polymer ?
#
loop_
_entity_poly.entity_id
_entity_poly.type
_entity_poly.pdbx_seq_one_letter_code
_entity_poly.pdbx_strand_id
1 'polypeptide(L)'
;MFYFALNGRFPNLRNPKRFTEKLQWLKLYDHHPEYRVLADKLAVREHVEKILGPGYTIPVFGKWKRFEDIAFSKLPNEFILKCNHDSGSYRIIHDKKSLTKSDYEELKTFFNRRVQKDFFYAGREDCYRDIDAYIFAEKLMHSSKNEAGGIKDFKFF
;
A
#
# COMPACT_ATOMS: atom_id res chain seq x y z
N MET A 1 -1.59 12.03 -21.36
CA MET A 1 -2.06 10.97 -22.30
C MET A 1 -3.18 10.11 -21.73
N PHE A 2 -3.08 9.53 -20.54
CA PHE A 2 -4.16 8.72 -19.91
C PHE A 2 -5.52 9.40 -19.82
N TYR A 3 -5.57 10.66 -19.39
CA TYR A 3 -6.84 11.36 -19.24
C TYR A 3 -7.61 11.45 -20.57
N PHE A 4 -6.91 11.80 -21.66
CA PHE A 4 -7.51 11.88 -23.00
C PHE A 4 -8.02 10.52 -23.46
N ALA A 5 -7.23 9.46 -23.26
CA ALA A 5 -7.61 8.10 -23.66
C ALA A 5 -8.90 7.61 -22.96
N LEU A 6 -9.09 7.99 -21.69
CA LEU A 6 -10.27 7.57 -20.92
C LEU A 6 -11.49 8.48 -21.09
N ASN A 7 -11.30 9.76 -21.45
CA ASN A 7 -12.37 10.76 -21.45
C ASN A 7 -12.65 11.36 -22.84
N GLY A 8 -11.87 11.02 -23.87
CA GLY A 8 -11.99 11.53 -25.23
C GLY A 8 -11.68 13.02 -25.41
N ARG A 9 -11.10 13.69 -24.39
CA ARG A 9 -10.82 15.12 -24.36
C ARG A 9 -9.71 15.44 -23.37
N PHE A 10 -9.11 16.62 -23.49
CA PHE A 10 -8.14 17.14 -22.53
C PHE A 10 -8.85 17.71 -21.29
N PRO A 11 -8.21 17.64 -20.09
CA PRO A 11 -8.75 18.23 -18.87
C PRO A 11 -8.69 19.77 -18.94
N ASN A 12 -9.72 20.42 -18.45
CA ASN A 12 -9.67 21.87 -18.22
C ASN A 12 -9.04 22.15 -16.85
N LEU A 13 -7.74 22.42 -16.84
CA LEU A 13 -6.97 22.66 -15.60
C LEU A 13 -7.05 24.11 -15.11
N ARG A 14 -7.53 25.06 -15.95
CA ARG A 14 -7.72 26.45 -15.52
C ARG A 14 -8.98 26.65 -14.68
N ASN A 15 -10.05 25.90 -15.00
CA ASN A 15 -11.30 25.91 -14.27
C ASN A 15 -11.86 24.48 -14.22
N PRO A 16 -11.29 23.61 -13.38
CA PRO A 16 -11.69 22.19 -13.29
C PRO A 16 -13.07 22.08 -12.65
N LYS A 17 -14.06 21.65 -13.42
CA LYS A 17 -15.42 21.45 -12.92
C LYS A 17 -15.74 19.98 -12.65
N ARG A 18 -15.21 19.07 -13.48
CA ARG A 18 -15.46 17.66 -13.34
C ARG A 18 -14.53 17.04 -12.30
N PHE A 19 -15.00 16.02 -11.61
CA PHE A 19 -14.23 15.31 -10.58
C PHE A 19 -12.86 14.88 -11.11
N THR A 20 -12.82 14.25 -12.28
CA THR A 20 -11.56 13.79 -12.91
C THR A 20 -10.62 14.95 -13.27
N GLU A 21 -11.14 16.14 -13.63
CA GLU A 21 -10.33 17.35 -13.87
C GLU A 21 -9.74 17.89 -12.56
N LYS A 22 -10.55 17.90 -11.49
CA LYS A 22 -10.09 18.29 -10.14
C LYS A 22 -8.98 17.37 -9.64
N LEU A 23 -9.11 16.05 -9.86
CA LEU A 23 -8.03 15.10 -9.51
C LEU A 23 -6.72 15.38 -10.29
N GLN A 24 -6.81 15.72 -11.59
CA GLN A 24 -5.61 16.08 -12.35
C GLN A 24 -5.01 17.40 -11.86
N TRP A 25 -5.85 18.36 -11.49
CA TRP A 25 -5.40 19.61 -10.90
C TRP A 25 -4.67 19.40 -9.58
N LEU A 26 -5.25 18.61 -8.67
CA LEU A 26 -4.63 18.25 -7.39
C LEU A 26 -3.26 17.57 -7.58
N LYS A 27 -3.15 16.64 -8.52
CA LYS A 27 -1.86 15.98 -8.84
C LYS A 27 -0.76 16.95 -9.30
N LEU A 28 -1.13 18.10 -9.87
CA LEU A 28 -0.18 19.06 -10.42
C LEU A 28 0.13 20.23 -9.48
N TYR A 29 -0.77 20.57 -8.58
CA TYR A 29 -0.69 21.84 -7.84
C TYR A 29 -0.84 21.68 -6.32
N ASP A 30 -1.39 20.54 -5.84
CA ASP A 30 -1.64 20.31 -4.43
C ASP A 30 -0.57 19.35 -3.87
N HIS A 31 0.57 19.91 -3.45
CA HIS A 31 1.71 19.17 -2.95
C HIS A 31 1.99 19.55 -1.49
N HIS A 32 1.66 18.63 -0.58
CA HIS A 32 1.94 18.80 0.85
C HIS A 32 2.86 17.67 1.34
N PRO A 33 3.94 18.00 2.07
CA PRO A 33 4.88 16.98 2.57
C PRO A 33 4.22 15.87 3.40
N GLU A 34 3.17 16.20 4.15
CA GLU A 34 2.41 15.26 4.96
C GLU A 34 1.70 14.19 4.14
N TYR A 35 1.35 14.45 2.88
CA TYR A 35 0.71 13.44 2.02
C TYR A 35 1.58 12.21 1.80
N ARG A 36 2.90 12.40 1.81
CA ARG A 36 3.85 11.27 1.73
C ARG A 36 3.78 10.38 2.96
N VAL A 37 3.68 10.98 4.15
CA VAL A 37 3.51 10.25 5.40
C VAL A 37 2.20 9.46 5.39
N LEU A 38 1.12 10.07 4.90
CA LEU A 38 -0.20 9.44 4.83
C LEU A 38 -0.29 8.34 3.76
N ALA A 39 0.50 8.44 2.68
CA ALA A 39 0.55 7.43 1.63
C ALA A 39 1.45 6.23 1.98
N ASP A 40 2.46 6.44 2.82
CA ASP A 40 3.34 5.38 3.31
C ASP A 40 2.63 4.56 4.39
N LYS A 41 2.34 3.28 4.10
CA LYS A 41 1.61 2.37 5.02
C LYS A 41 2.34 2.10 6.34
N LEU A 42 3.65 2.36 6.42
CA LEU A 42 4.40 2.27 7.68
C LEU A 42 4.41 3.60 8.43
N ALA A 43 4.68 4.72 7.73
CA ALA A 43 4.73 6.03 8.35
C ALA A 43 3.36 6.50 8.88
N VAL A 44 2.28 6.21 8.15
CA VAL A 44 0.92 6.57 8.60
C VAL A 44 0.53 5.90 9.91
N ARG A 45 1.09 4.72 10.21
CA ARG A 45 0.83 4.01 11.49
C ARG A 45 1.35 4.82 12.67
N GLU A 46 2.60 5.29 12.58
CA GLU A 46 3.21 6.15 13.60
C GLU A 46 2.41 7.45 13.77
N HIS A 47 1.92 8.01 12.66
CA HIS A 47 1.08 9.21 12.68
C HIS A 47 -0.25 8.95 13.41
N VAL A 48 -0.93 7.85 13.12
CA VAL A 48 -2.17 7.43 13.79
C VAL A 48 -1.93 7.20 15.29
N GLU A 49 -0.86 6.50 15.65
CA GLU A 49 -0.54 6.20 17.05
C GLU A 49 -0.17 7.44 17.86
N LYS A 50 0.41 8.47 17.23
CA LYS A 50 0.63 9.78 17.88
C LYS A 50 -0.68 10.50 18.21
N ILE A 51 -1.70 10.35 17.39
CA ILE A 51 -2.97 11.06 17.54
C ILE A 51 -3.92 10.29 18.47
N LEU A 52 -4.07 8.99 18.26
CA LEU A 52 -5.07 8.15 18.90
C LEU A 52 -4.51 7.29 20.06
N GLY A 53 -3.19 7.21 20.20
CA GLY A 53 -2.54 6.26 21.08
C GLY A 53 -2.36 4.87 20.45
N PRO A 54 -1.78 3.91 21.20
CA PRO A 54 -1.53 2.56 20.70
C PRO A 54 -2.80 1.74 20.53
N GLY A 55 -2.78 0.75 19.62
CA GLY A 55 -3.84 -0.24 19.45
C GLY A 55 -4.83 0.05 18.32
N TYR A 56 -4.73 1.18 17.63
CA TYR A 56 -5.58 1.51 16.48
C TYR A 56 -5.00 1.07 15.13
N THR A 57 -3.80 0.52 15.14
CA THR A 57 -3.15 0.00 13.93
C THR A 57 -3.00 -1.52 14.00
N ILE A 58 -3.01 -2.18 12.83
CA ILE A 58 -2.81 -3.64 12.76
C ILE A 58 -1.35 -3.95 13.14
N PRO A 59 -1.05 -4.91 14.03
CA PRO A 59 0.32 -5.23 14.44
C PRO A 59 1.23 -5.61 13.25
N VAL A 60 2.43 -5.01 13.20
CA VAL A 60 3.48 -5.33 12.24
C VAL A 60 4.53 -6.22 12.91
N PHE A 61 4.90 -7.31 12.24
CA PHE A 61 5.88 -8.29 12.72
C PHE A 61 7.32 -7.95 12.33
N GLY A 62 7.50 -7.14 11.29
CA GLY A 62 8.80 -6.68 10.80
C GLY A 62 8.73 -5.98 9.46
N LYS A 63 9.84 -5.29 9.10
CA LYS A 63 10.03 -4.63 7.80
C LYS A 63 11.43 -4.90 7.26
N TRP A 64 11.56 -5.03 5.93
CA TRP A 64 12.80 -5.42 5.27
C TRP A 64 12.95 -4.71 3.92
N LYS A 65 14.19 -4.46 3.52
CA LYS A 65 14.50 -3.88 2.19
C LYS A 65 14.43 -4.90 1.07
N ARG A 66 14.72 -6.17 1.35
CA ARG A 66 14.72 -7.26 0.38
C ARG A 66 13.99 -8.45 0.96
N PHE A 67 13.41 -9.25 0.09
CA PHE A 67 12.68 -10.46 0.50
C PHE A 67 13.56 -11.45 1.24
N GLU A 68 14.83 -11.59 0.84
CA GLU A 68 15.79 -12.50 1.44
C GLU A 68 16.12 -12.18 2.90
N ASP A 69 15.91 -10.93 3.31
CA ASP A 69 16.17 -10.49 4.67
C ASP A 69 15.03 -10.88 5.64
N ILE A 70 13.90 -11.43 5.11
CA ILE A 70 12.74 -11.81 5.92
C ILE A 70 13.07 -13.05 6.75
N ALA A 71 13.06 -12.87 8.07
CA ALA A 71 13.24 -13.99 9.01
C ALA A 71 11.92 -14.77 9.16
N PHE A 72 11.55 -15.58 8.16
CA PHE A 72 10.30 -16.36 8.15
C PHE A 72 10.12 -17.22 9.40
N SER A 73 11.19 -17.73 10.00
CA SER A 73 11.14 -18.52 11.24
C SER A 73 10.53 -17.75 12.40
N LYS A 74 10.68 -16.42 12.43
CA LYS A 74 10.15 -15.53 13.47
C LYS A 74 8.72 -15.06 13.21
N LEU A 75 8.19 -15.26 12.00
CA LEU A 75 6.83 -14.87 11.65
C LEU A 75 5.81 -15.91 12.15
N PRO A 76 4.58 -15.50 12.48
CA PRO A 76 3.49 -16.44 12.82
C PRO A 76 3.19 -17.36 11.64
N ASN A 77 2.28 -18.33 11.83
CA ASN A 77 1.92 -19.25 10.75
C ASN A 77 1.11 -18.56 9.64
N GLU A 78 0.28 -17.60 10.02
CA GLU A 78 -0.50 -16.77 9.09
C GLU A 78 -0.15 -15.29 9.22
N PHE A 79 -0.02 -14.62 8.10
CA PHE A 79 0.26 -13.18 8.02
C PHE A 79 0.02 -12.66 6.60
N ILE A 80 0.10 -11.35 6.43
CA ILE A 80 0.07 -10.73 5.12
C ILE A 80 1.39 -9.98 4.87
N LEU A 81 2.02 -10.21 3.73
CA LEU A 81 3.16 -9.43 3.23
C LEU A 81 2.64 -8.29 2.35
N LYS A 82 3.19 -7.09 2.52
CA LYS A 82 2.84 -5.89 1.75
C LYS A 82 4.08 -5.07 1.43
N CYS A 83 4.00 -4.22 0.39
CA CYS A 83 4.92 -3.07 0.25
C CYS A 83 4.26 -1.82 0.84
N ASN A 84 5.06 -0.96 1.50
CA ASN A 84 4.56 0.25 2.14
C ASN A 84 4.24 1.37 1.14
N HIS A 85 5.01 1.48 0.06
CA HIS A 85 5.12 2.61 -0.85
C HIS A 85 4.21 2.56 -2.09
N ASP A 86 3.41 1.50 -2.26
CA ASP A 86 2.61 1.30 -3.47
C ASP A 86 1.17 0.83 -3.17
N SER A 87 0.39 0.58 -4.21
CA SER A 87 -0.93 -0.01 -4.13
C SER A 87 -0.96 -1.39 -4.78
N GLY A 88 -1.67 -2.33 -4.15
CA GLY A 88 -1.90 -3.68 -4.68
C GLY A 88 -0.74 -4.67 -4.50
N SER A 89 0.35 -4.27 -3.82
CA SER A 89 1.46 -5.19 -3.53
C SER A 89 1.25 -5.89 -2.20
N TYR A 90 0.45 -6.95 -2.21
CA TYR A 90 0.26 -7.81 -1.05
C TYR A 90 0.18 -9.29 -1.43
N ARG A 91 0.52 -10.14 -0.48
CA ARG A 91 0.32 -11.59 -0.53
C ARG A 91 -0.12 -12.09 0.84
N ILE A 92 -1.21 -12.83 0.88
CA ILE A 92 -1.74 -13.45 2.09
C ILE A 92 -1.10 -14.81 2.23
N ILE A 93 -0.53 -15.08 3.39
CA ILE A 93 0.03 -16.37 3.78
C ILE A 93 -0.90 -16.94 4.84
N HIS A 94 -1.70 -17.94 4.48
CA HIS A 94 -2.63 -18.60 5.39
C HIS A 94 -1.97 -19.68 6.21
N ASP A 95 -0.95 -20.33 5.66
CA ASP A 95 -0.12 -21.34 6.34
C ASP A 95 1.32 -21.27 5.82
N LYS A 96 2.19 -20.70 6.63
CA LYS A 96 3.61 -20.61 6.33
C LYS A 96 4.29 -21.97 6.11
N LYS A 97 3.80 -22.99 6.81
CA LYS A 97 4.38 -24.35 6.75
C LYS A 97 4.07 -25.05 5.43
N SER A 98 3.03 -24.64 4.75
CA SER A 98 2.63 -25.19 3.45
C SER A 98 3.37 -24.56 2.26
N LEU A 99 4.14 -23.47 2.49
CA LEU A 99 4.88 -22.80 1.41
C LEU A 99 5.94 -23.73 0.82
N THR A 100 5.82 -23.96 -0.48
CA THR A 100 6.81 -24.71 -1.27
C THR A 100 8.01 -23.85 -1.65
N LYS A 101 9.07 -24.46 -2.14
CA LYS A 101 10.21 -23.73 -2.69
C LYS A 101 9.80 -22.83 -3.86
N SER A 102 8.85 -23.29 -4.70
CA SER A 102 8.30 -22.51 -5.81
C SER A 102 7.58 -21.27 -5.32
N ASP A 103 6.76 -21.40 -4.26
CA ASP A 103 6.04 -20.24 -3.68
C ASP A 103 7.03 -19.20 -3.15
N TYR A 104 8.12 -19.62 -2.53
CA TYR A 104 9.17 -18.72 -2.07
C TYR A 104 9.83 -17.95 -3.21
N GLU A 105 10.16 -18.60 -4.31
CA GLU A 105 10.77 -17.94 -5.47
C GLU A 105 9.79 -16.98 -6.16
N GLU A 106 8.50 -17.32 -6.20
CA GLU A 106 7.46 -16.41 -6.71
C GLU A 106 7.33 -15.17 -5.81
N LEU A 107 7.20 -15.33 -4.50
CA LEU A 107 7.13 -14.25 -3.52
C LEU A 107 8.36 -13.35 -3.60
N LYS A 108 9.55 -13.95 -3.65
CA LYS A 108 10.82 -13.24 -3.78
C LYS A 108 10.88 -12.39 -5.04
N THR A 109 10.56 -12.98 -6.18
CA THR A 109 10.54 -12.28 -7.47
C THR A 109 9.54 -11.14 -7.44
N PHE A 110 8.33 -11.39 -6.92
CA PHE A 110 7.28 -10.39 -6.82
C PHE A 110 7.71 -9.20 -5.95
N PHE A 111 8.12 -9.44 -4.71
CA PHE A 111 8.41 -8.37 -3.77
C PHE A 111 9.70 -7.61 -4.11
N ASN A 112 10.77 -8.28 -4.51
CA ASN A 112 12.01 -7.62 -4.91
C ASN A 112 11.83 -6.73 -6.14
N ARG A 113 10.97 -7.14 -7.10
CA ARG A 113 10.60 -6.29 -8.23
C ARG A 113 9.78 -5.08 -7.80
N ARG A 114 8.93 -5.21 -6.76
CA ARG A 114 8.06 -4.12 -6.31
C ARG A 114 8.83 -3.05 -5.55
N VAL A 115 9.70 -3.41 -4.63
CA VAL A 115 10.50 -2.44 -3.84
C VAL A 115 11.51 -1.65 -4.69
N GLN A 116 11.83 -2.12 -5.90
CA GLN A 116 12.69 -1.41 -6.83
C GLN A 116 11.95 -0.34 -7.66
N LYS A 117 10.61 -0.28 -7.58
CA LYS A 117 9.81 0.63 -8.39
C LYS A 117 9.38 1.83 -7.57
N ASP A 118 9.66 3.01 -8.06
CA ASP A 118 9.01 4.22 -7.57
C ASP A 118 7.57 4.24 -8.11
N PHE A 119 6.60 4.13 -7.19
CA PHE A 119 5.19 4.06 -7.52
C PHE A 119 4.62 5.37 -8.07
N PHE A 120 5.29 6.49 -7.84
CA PHE A 120 4.97 7.77 -8.47
C PHE A 120 4.78 7.65 -9.98
N TYR A 121 5.64 6.87 -10.67
CA TYR A 121 5.56 6.72 -12.12
C TYR A 121 4.32 5.98 -12.62
N ALA A 122 3.60 5.25 -11.75
CA ALA A 122 2.37 4.56 -12.12
C ALA A 122 1.20 5.53 -12.30
N GLY A 123 0.98 6.44 -11.34
CA GLY A 123 -0.17 7.35 -11.31
C GLY A 123 0.17 8.84 -11.37
N ARG A 124 1.47 9.20 -11.32
CA ARG A 124 1.94 10.58 -11.19
C ARG A 124 1.34 11.30 -9.98
N GLU A 125 1.18 10.57 -8.88
CA GLU A 125 0.69 11.09 -7.61
C GLU A 125 1.88 11.41 -6.70
N ASP A 126 2.07 12.68 -6.38
CA ASP A 126 3.27 13.17 -5.69
C ASP A 126 3.43 12.60 -4.28
N CYS A 127 2.33 12.22 -3.63
CA CYS A 127 2.36 11.56 -2.34
C CYS A 127 3.13 10.22 -2.31
N TYR A 128 3.32 9.58 -3.47
CA TYR A 128 4.11 8.34 -3.57
C TYR A 128 5.58 8.57 -3.96
N ARG A 129 5.97 9.81 -4.27
CA ARG A 129 7.35 10.13 -4.68
C ARG A 129 8.32 9.93 -3.53
N ASP A 130 9.43 9.25 -3.81
CA ASP A 130 10.56 9.09 -2.88
C ASP A 130 10.18 8.47 -1.51
N ILE A 131 9.12 7.65 -1.46
CA ILE A 131 8.85 6.83 -0.28
C ILE A 131 9.93 5.74 -0.21
N ASP A 132 10.58 5.66 0.94
CA ASP A 132 11.58 4.62 1.19
C ASP A 132 10.89 3.23 1.23
N ALA A 133 11.14 2.44 0.19
CA ALA A 133 10.42 1.20 -0.05
C ALA A 133 10.85 0.06 0.90
N TYR A 134 9.86 -0.59 1.51
CA TYR A 134 10.02 -1.77 2.36
C TYR A 134 8.97 -2.83 2.03
N ILE A 135 9.34 -4.08 2.23
CA ILE A 135 8.42 -5.19 2.44
C ILE A 135 8.14 -5.25 3.93
N PHE A 136 6.90 -5.41 4.35
CA PHE A 136 6.57 -5.62 5.75
C PHE A 136 5.54 -6.74 5.93
N ALA A 137 5.57 -7.37 7.09
CA ALA A 137 4.60 -8.38 7.48
C ALA A 137 3.70 -7.82 8.57
N GLU A 138 2.39 -7.95 8.41
CA GLU A 138 1.41 -7.58 9.42
C GLU A 138 0.45 -8.74 9.73
N LYS A 139 -0.24 -8.63 10.85
CA LYS A 139 -1.24 -9.61 11.28
C LYS A 139 -2.34 -9.72 10.24
N LEU A 140 -2.67 -10.95 9.83
CA LEU A 140 -3.84 -11.22 9.02
C LEU A 140 -5.09 -11.01 9.89
N MET A 141 -5.98 -10.13 9.43
CA MET A 141 -7.27 -9.89 10.08
C MET A 141 -8.32 -10.82 9.47
N HIS A 142 -9.20 -11.33 10.33
CA HIS A 142 -10.32 -12.17 9.92
C HIS A 142 -11.63 -11.43 10.18
N SER A 143 -12.63 -11.63 9.34
CA SER A 143 -13.99 -11.20 9.65
C SER A 143 -14.56 -12.04 10.79
N SER A 144 -15.48 -11.47 11.58
CA SER A 144 -16.23 -12.24 12.57
C SER A 144 -16.97 -13.39 11.88
N LYS A 145 -17.08 -14.55 12.54
CA LYS A 145 -17.66 -15.79 11.98
C LYS A 145 -19.09 -15.65 11.42
N ASN A 146 -19.77 -14.53 11.69
CA ASN A 146 -21.15 -14.28 11.29
C ASN A 146 -21.29 -13.29 10.11
N GLU A 147 -20.20 -12.82 9.52
CA GLU A 147 -20.25 -11.88 8.40
C GLU A 147 -19.96 -12.60 7.07
N ALA A 148 -21.03 -12.84 6.32
CA ALA A 148 -20.90 -13.21 4.92
C ALA A 148 -20.29 -12.04 4.14
N GLY A 149 -19.09 -12.23 3.51
CA GLY A 149 -18.51 -11.23 2.61
C GLY A 149 -17.15 -10.64 3.02
N GLY A 150 -16.50 -11.15 4.07
CA GLY A 150 -15.14 -10.73 4.45
C GLY A 150 -15.10 -9.48 5.35
N ILE A 151 -13.92 -8.87 5.48
CA ILE A 151 -13.72 -7.67 6.30
C ILE A 151 -14.36 -6.47 5.60
N LYS A 152 -15.21 -5.73 6.32
CA LYS A 152 -15.81 -4.49 5.82
C LYS A 152 -14.79 -3.36 5.81
N ASP A 153 -14.75 -2.63 4.72
CA ASP A 153 -13.97 -1.40 4.57
C ASP A 153 -14.91 -0.19 4.59
N PHE A 154 -14.64 0.76 5.48
CA PHE A 154 -15.42 1.98 5.62
C PHE A 154 -14.60 3.16 5.11
N LYS A 155 -15.19 3.96 4.22
CA LYS A 155 -14.61 5.21 3.73
C LYS A 155 -15.43 6.39 4.22
N PHE A 156 -14.74 7.34 4.82
CA PHE A 156 -15.34 8.62 5.26
C PHE A 156 -14.83 9.73 4.35
N PHE A 157 -15.74 10.61 3.91
CA PHE A 157 -15.47 11.72 2.99
C PHE A 157 -15.83 13.04 3.66
#